data_9a2c43c7270abd1a588c9bb387a7f530
#
_entry.id   9a2c43c7270abd1a588c9bb387a7f530
#
_cell.length_a   1.000
_cell.length_b   1.000
_cell.length_c   1.000
_cell.angle_alpha   90.00
_cell.angle_beta   90.00
_cell.angle_gamma   90.00
#
_symmetry.space_group_name_H-M   'P 1'
#
loop_
_entity.id
_entity.type
_entity.pdbx_description
1 polymer ?
#
loop_
_entity_poly.entity_id
_entity_poly.type
_entity_poly.pdbx_seq_one_letter_code
_entity_poly.pdbx_strand_id
1 'polypeptide(L)'
;MIPGSHALRSMLALKLWSVERRSHVMPHVADQGLSLLAGLNVIPKRSYLSEYSSRVGHQQIVKLQAAYHKQVDHQALFPGESFNLDFHSIPYFGEHPAVECHFLAMRSRRQKCVLTFLAQELDGRAFCYSNADLRKGEESEEIFTFIAFWKHVHGAYPRHLVFDSKLTKLANLARLDEMNITFMTLRSRSPPLKLQVAAVPVSAWREVELDVSTRKYRFPKVYEQQVRIAKRAFRQLFIKDLGHEEPTVLLTNDSRTAKQIITRYAKRMLIENALSDAVRFFHMNALSSAVGIKVDFDMALLVIASGLYRQLADKMRGYGDAHAKRIFRDLVDMPATVTVGDSEVTVEFHRRAHLPIIIDSGILNSRVNVPWWNGLPLRMHA
;
A
#
# COMPACT_ATOMS: atom_id res chain seq x y z
N MET A 1 29.38 -16.84 -1.19
CA MET A 1 28.34 -16.03 -0.49
C MET A 1 27.39 -15.46 -1.57
N ILE A 2 26.09 -15.52 -1.36
CA ILE A 2 25.11 -14.97 -2.33
C ILE A 2 25.13 -13.43 -2.21
N PRO A 3 25.31 -12.69 -3.32
CA PRO A 3 25.26 -11.23 -3.29
C PRO A 3 23.91 -10.70 -2.81
N GLY A 4 23.91 -9.55 -2.12
CA GLY A 4 22.70 -8.97 -1.54
C GLY A 4 21.59 -8.69 -2.57
N SER A 5 21.95 -8.27 -3.78
CA SER A 5 21.02 -8.04 -4.88
C SER A 5 20.29 -9.32 -5.32
N HIS A 6 20.97 -10.47 -5.34
CA HIS A 6 20.37 -11.76 -5.67
C HIS A 6 19.45 -12.26 -4.56
N ALA A 7 19.86 -12.06 -3.29
CA ALA A 7 19.02 -12.37 -2.14
C ALA A 7 17.73 -11.54 -2.15
N LEU A 8 17.81 -10.24 -2.42
CA LEU A 8 16.68 -9.34 -2.52
C LEU A 8 15.72 -9.78 -3.65
N ARG A 9 16.27 -10.05 -4.86
CA ARG A 9 15.45 -10.52 -5.99
C ARG A 9 14.78 -11.87 -5.70
N SER A 10 15.48 -12.78 -5.01
CA SER A 10 14.88 -14.06 -4.60
C SER A 10 13.68 -13.86 -3.68
N MET A 11 13.78 -12.98 -2.69
CA MET A 11 12.66 -12.70 -1.79
C MET A 11 11.52 -11.96 -2.49
N LEU A 12 11.84 -11.05 -3.41
CA LEU A 12 10.84 -10.39 -4.25
C LEU A 12 10.13 -11.40 -5.17
N ALA A 13 10.89 -12.31 -5.81
CA ALA A 13 10.32 -13.38 -6.64
C ALA A 13 9.31 -14.23 -5.87
N LEU A 14 9.66 -14.65 -4.64
CA LEU A 14 8.74 -15.39 -3.78
C LEU A 14 7.49 -14.57 -3.40
N LYS A 15 7.64 -13.26 -3.17
CA LYS A 15 6.51 -12.37 -2.88
C LYS A 15 5.61 -12.20 -4.11
N LEU A 16 6.17 -12.04 -5.29
CA LEU A 16 5.43 -12.01 -6.57
C LEU A 16 4.70 -13.32 -6.86
N TRP A 17 5.28 -14.45 -6.44
CA TRP A 17 4.69 -15.79 -6.58
C TRP A 17 3.71 -16.15 -5.48
N SER A 18 3.31 -15.18 -4.64
CA SER A 18 2.37 -15.39 -3.53
C SER A 18 2.80 -16.47 -2.52
N VAL A 19 4.11 -16.62 -2.29
CA VAL A 19 4.60 -17.54 -1.25
C VAL A 19 4.32 -16.93 0.12
N GLU A 20 3.52 -17.61 0.92
CA GLU A 20 3.01 -17.11 2.19
C GLU A 20 4.13 -16.75 3.17
N ARG A 21 5.11 -17.65 3.32
CA ARG A 21 6.23 -17.49 4.28
C ARG A 21 7.54 -17.94 3.65
N ARG A 22 8.64 -17.31 4.06
CA ARG A 22 9.97 -17.75 3.64
C ARG A 22 10.28 -19.21 4.00
N SER A 23 9.65 -19.72 5.07
CA SER A 23 9.76 -21.15 5.43
C SER A 23 9.14 -22.08 4.39
N HIS A 24 8.23 -21.57 3.56
CA HIS A 24 7.57 -22.34 2.49
C HIS A 24 8.32 -22.27 1.15
N VAL A 25 9.58 -21.83 1.16
CA VAL A 25 10.40 -21.74 -0.07
C VAL A 25 10.77 -23.10 -0.69
N MET A 26 10.78 -24.18 0.09
CA MET A 26 11.34 -25.45 -0.34
C MET A 26 10.73 -26.03 -1.62
N PRO A 27 9.40 -25.95 -1.86
CA PRO A 27 8.81 -26.39 -3.13
C PRO A 27 9.27 -25.58 -4.36
N HIS A 28 9.79 -24.37 -4.14
CA HIS A 28 10.17 -23.41 -5.18
C HIS A 28 11.67 -23.33 -5.41
N VAL A 29 12.50 -24.05 -4.63
CA VAL A 29 13.97 -23.94 -4.70
C VAL A 29 14.50 -24.32 -6.07
N ALA A 30 13.92 -25.33 -6.70
CA ALA A 30 14.33 -25.83 -8.03
C ALA A 30 13.56 -25.18 -9.19
N ASP A 31 12.70 -24.19 -8.93
CA ASP A 31 11.99 -23.48 -10.00
C ASP A 31 12.97 -22.65 -10.82
N GLN A 32 13.08 -22.98 -12.12
CA GLN A 32 14.04 -22.35 -13.02
C GLN A 32 13.67 -20.90 -13.33
N GLY A 33 12.38 -20.59 -13.51
CA GLY A 33 11.91 -19.25 -13.81
C GLY A 33 12.15 -18.28 -12.65
N LEU A 34 11.82 -18.68 -11.43
CA LEU A 34 12.09 -17.87 -10.21
C LEU A 34 13.60 -17.70 -9.96
N SER A 35 14.38 -18.78 -10.21
CA SER A 35 15.84 -18.74 -10.04
C SER A 35 16.48 -17.79 -11.05
N LEU A 36 16.06 -17.84 -12.31
CA LEU A 36 16.53 -16.96 -13.36
C LEU A 36 16.19 -15.50 -13.08
N LEU A 37 14.96 -15.21 -12.63
CA LEU A 37 14.56 -13.86 -12.18
C LEU A 37 15.46 -13.37 -11.04
N ALA A 38 15.85 -14.25 -10.13
CA ALA A 38 16.77 -13.91 -9.03
C ALA A 38 18.24 -13.75 -9.48
N GLY A 39 18.59 -14.19 -10.69
CA GLY A 39 19.97 -14.26 -11.19
C GLY A 39 20.77 -15.40 -10.56
N LEU A 40 20.13 -16.51 -10.27
CA LEU A 40 20.69 -17.69 -9.61
C LEU A 40 20.26 -18.95 -10.33
N ASN A 41 21.01 -20.04 -10.11
CA ASN A 41 20.61 -21.37 -10.61
C ASN A 41 19.49 -21.99 -9.76
N VAL A 42 19.43 -21.64 -8.48
CA VAL A 42 18.44 -22.11 -7.52
C VAL A 42 18.08 -20.99 -6.54
N ILE A 43 16.83 -20.94 -6.11
CA ILE A 43 16.42 -20.01 -5.04
C ILE A 43 17.09 -20.38 -3.71
N PRO A 44 17.60 -19.43 -2.94
CA PRO A 44 18.21 -19.69 -1.64
C PRO A 44 17.25 -20.40 -0.69
N LYS A 45 17.77 -21.37 0.07
CA LYS A 45 16.98 -22.14 1.02
C LYS A 45 16.54 -21.30 2.23
N ARG A 46 15.60 -21.84 3.00
CA ARG A 46 14.95 -21.23 4.15
C ARG A 46 15.90 -20.53 5.14
N SER A 47 16.98 -21.21 5.56
CA SER A 47 17.93 -20.67 6.54
C SER A 47 18.55 -19.36 6.06
N TYR A 48 19.07 -19.35 4.83
CA TYR A 48 19.68 -18.16 4.24
C TYR A 48 18.69 -16.98 4.16
N LEU A 49 17.48 -17.21 3.63
CA LEU A 49 16.45 -16.17 3.50
C LEU A 49 16.02 -15.61 4.85
N SER A 50 15.92 -16.47 5.87
CA SER A 50 15.57 -16.05 7.23
C SER A 50 16.66 -15.23 7.90
N GLU A 51 17.94 -15.58 7.69
CA GLU A 51 19.07 -14.83 8.23
C GLU A 51 19.28 -13.50 7.50
N TYR A 52 19.14 -13.48 6.17
CA TYR A 52 19.38 -12.29 5.37
C TYR A 52 18.53 -11.10 5.84
N SER A 53 17.25 -11.31 6.08
CA SER A 53 16.35 -10.27 6.52
C SER A 53 16.67 -9.67 7.89
N SER A 54 17.41 -10.42 8.75
CA SER A 54 17.90 -9.90 10.03
C SER A 54 19.08 -8.94 9.89
N ARG A 55 19.72 -8.94 8.73
CA ARG A 55 20.89 -8.10 8.43
C ARG A 55 20.56 -6.77 7.78
N VAL A 56 19.30 -6.61 7.35
CA VAL A 56 18.81 -5.40 6.66
C VAL A 56 18.22 -4.45 7.70
N GLY A 57 18.90 -3.35 8.01
CA GLY A 57 18.42 -2.36 8.97
C GLY A 57 17.36 -1.42 8.38
N HIS A 58 16.59 -0.74 9.25
CA HIS A 58 15.50 0.17 8.87
C HIS A 58 15.94 1.21 7.83
N GLN A 59 17.08 1.86 8.01
CA GLN A 59 17.61 2.84 7.04
C GLN A 59 17.86 2.25 5.64
N GLN A 60 18.27 0.97 5.56
CA GLN A 60 18.44 0.28 4.29
C GLN A 60 17.10 -0.03 3.64
N ILE A 61 16.06 -0.31 4.43
CA ILE A 61 14.69 -0.53 3.97
C ILE A 61 14.11 0.77 3.40
N VAL A 62 14.31 1.90 4.07
CA VAL A 62 13.90 3.21 3.56
C VAL A 62 14.61 3.54 2.24
N LYS A 63 15.94 3.27 2.15
CA LYS A 63 16.71 3.44 0.89
C LYS A 63 16.21 2.51 -0.22
N LEU A 64 15.80 1.29 0.09
CA LEU A 64 15.21 0.37 -0.87
C LEU A 64 13.89 0.92 -1.44
N GLN A 65 13.01 1.45 -0.60
CA GLN A 65 11.77 2.09 -1.04
C GLN A 65 12.08 3.34 -1.89
N ALA A 66 13.02 4.18 -1.50
CA ALA A 66 13.43 5.34 -2.30
C ALA A 66 14.02 4.94 -3.66
N ALA A 67 14.81 3.87 -3.71
CA ALA A 67 15.35 3.34 -4.97
C ALA A 67 14.24 2.78 -5.87
N TYR A 68 13.23 2.13 -5.30
CA TYR A 68 12.06 1.66 -6.03
C TYR A 68 11.35 2.80 -6.75
N HIS A 69 11.09 3.94 -6.09
CA HIS A 69 10.47 5.11 -6.70
C HIS A 69 11.26 5.67 -7.90
N LYS A 70 12.60 5.54 -7.89
CA LYS A 70 13.45 6.00 -8.99
C LYS A 70 13.44 5.08 -10.21
N GLN A 71 13.03 3.83 -10.04
CA GLN A 71 13.10 2.80 -11.09
C GLN A 71 11.75 2.48 -11.73
N VAL A 72 10.65 2.80 -11.06
CA VAL A 72 9.30 2.52 -11.59
C VAL A 72 8.82 3.64 -12.50
N ASP A 73 7.87 3.30 -13.35
CA ASP A 73 7.10 4.29 -14.10
C ASP A 73 6.26 5.12 -13.13
N HIS A 74 6.78 6.30 -12.80
CA HIS A 74 6.18 7.19 -11.83
C HIS A 74 4.81 7.70 -12.28
N GLN A 75 4.64 7.97 -13.58
CA GLN A 75 3.35 8.44 -14.11
C GLN A 75 2.27 7.36 -14.05
N ALA A 76 2.66 6.10 -14.17
CA ALA A 76 1.72 4.98 -14.05
C ALA A 76 1.34 4.68 -12.60
N LEU A 77 2.31 4.72 -11.66
CA LEU A 77 2.07 4.31 -10.27
C LEU A 77 1.72 5.45 -9.32
N PHE A 78 2.28 6.63 -9.53
CA PHE A 78 2.16 7.77 -8.62
C PHE A 78 1.87 9.07 -9.38
N PRO A 79 0.82 9.10 -10.24
CA PRO A 79 0.53 10.24 -11.10
C PRO A 79 0.06 11.48 -10.34
N GLY A 80 -0.46 11.28 -9.13
CA GLY A 80 -1.07 12.34 -8.33
C GLY A 80 -0.24 12.76 -7.12
N GLU A 81 -0.79 13.69 -6.36
CA GLU A 81 -0.19 14.24 -5.13
C GLU A 81 -1.12 14.06 -3.92
N SER A 82 -2.06 13.10 -4.03
CA SER A 82 -3.09 12.83 -3.03
C SER A 82 -2.93 11.41 -2.46
N PHE A 83 -2.81 11.32 -1.13
CA PHE A 83 -2.48 10.05 -0.46
C PHE A 83 -3.52 9.67 0.57
N ASN A 84 -3.85 8.38 0.60
CA ASN A 84 -4.56 7.75 1.69
C ASN A 84 -3.53 7.16 2.66
N LEU A 85 -3.68 7.46 3.95
CA LEU A 85 -2.79 6.96 4.99
C LEU A 85 -3.59 6.08 5.95
N ASP A 86 -3.05 4.92 6.30
CA ASP A 86 -3.71 4.02 7.24
C ASP A 86 -2.71 3.19 8.05
N PHE A 87 -3.17 2.70 9.21
CA PHE A 87 -2.46 1.73 10.01
C PHE A 87 -3.06 0.36 9.87
N HIS A 88 -2.21 -0.63 9.75
CA HIS A 88 -2.61 -2.03 9.86
C HIS A 88 -1.89 -2.72 11.01
N SER A 89 -2.64 -3.47 11.81
CA SER A 89 -2.08 -4.25 12.93
C SER A 89 -1.89 -5.69 12.49
N ILE A 90 -0.63 -6.11 12.33
CA ILE A 90 -0.28 -7.47 11.93
C ILE A 90 -0.24 -8.37 13.18
N PRO A 91 -1.04 -9.43 13.26
CA PRO A 91 -1.08 -10.31 14.42
C PRO A 91 0.28 -10.95 14.70
N TYR A 92 0.72 -10.93 15.95
CA TYR A 92 1.94 -11.57 16.40
C TYR A 92 1.62 -12.69 17.41
N PHE A 93 2.22 -13.86 17.20
CA PHE A 93 1.96 -15.05 17.99
C PHE A 93 3.17 -15.52 18.84
N GLY A 94 4.25 -14.76 18.79
CA GLY A 94 5.45 -15.03 19.58
C GLY A 94 5.43 -14.34 20.95
N GLU A 95 6.50 -14.57 21.71
CA GLU A 95 6.64 -14.06 23.09
C GLU A 95 7.60 -12.87 23.20
N HIS A 96 8.03 -12.27 22.07
CA HIS A 96 8.99 -11.18 22.11
C HIS A 96 8.48 -10.01 22.97
N PRO A 97 9.24 -9.56 23.99
CA PRO A 97 8.76 -8.55 24.95
C PRO A 97 8.55 -7.15 24.31
N ALA A 98 9.28 -6.83 23.26
CA ALA A 98 9.17 -5.53 22.58
C ALA A 98 7.93 -5.41 21.67
N VAL A 99 7.17 -6.49 21.45
CA VAL A 99 5.94 -6.44 20.64
C VAL A 99 4.76 -6.05 21.52
N GLU A 100 4.13 -4.95 21.18
CA GLU A 100 3.06 -4.33 21.94
C GLU A 100 1.68 -4.90 21.63
N CYS A 101 0.72 -4.68 22.55
CA CYS A 101 -0.67 -5.07 22.36
C CYS A 101 -1.48 -3.95 21.71
N HIS A 102 -2.01 -4.22 20.53
CA HIS A 102 -2.94 -3.34 19.81
C HIS A 102 -4.33 -3.98 19.71
N PHE A 103 -5.34 -3.15 19.49
CA PHE A 103 -6.70 -3.66 19.22
C PHE A 103 -6.75 -4.17 17.77
N LEU A 104 -7.15 -5.42 17.61
CA LEU A 104 -7.32 -6.07 16.33
C LEU A 104 -8.81 -6.12 15.97
N ALA A 105 -9.26 -5.24 15.08
CA ALA A 105 -10.67 -5.14 14.71
C ALA A 105 -11.25 -6.46 14.19
N MET A 106 -10.48 -7.20 13.36
CA MET A 106 -10.89 -8.51 12.81
C MET A 106 -11.17 -9.57 13.89
N ARG A 107 -10.64 -9.41 15.11
CA ARG A 107 -10.80 -10.36 16.22
C ARG A 107 -11.52 -9.75 17.43
N SER A 108 -11.89 -8.48 17.33
CA SER A 108 -12.55 -7.72 18.41
C SER A 108 -11.85 -7.82 19.77
N ARG A 109 -10.52 -7.98 19.78
CA ARG A 109 -9.72 -8.12 20.99
C ARG A 109 -8.35 -7.45 20.88
N ARG A 110 -7.75 -7.17 22.04
CA ARG A 110 -6.35 -6.78 22.14
C ARG A 110 -5.45 -8.00 22.12
N GLN A 111 -4.43 -7.97 21.27
CA GLN A 111 -3.37 -8.98 21.26
C GLN A 111 -2.04 -8.35 20.81
N LYS A 112 -0.94 -9.05 20.99
CA LYS A 112 0.37 -8.63 20.45
C LYS A 112 0.27 -8.50 18.93
N CYS A 113 0.66 -7.35 18.41
CA CYS A 113 0.66 -7.04 16.98
C CYS A 113 1.87 -6.15 16.63
N VAL A 114 2.39 -6.30 15.44
CA VAL A 114 3.27 -5.30 14.83
C VAL A 114 2.39 -4.27 14.14
N LEU A 115 2.49 -3.02 14.56
CA LEU A 115 1.82 -1.92 13.91
C LEU A 115 2.57 -1.54 12.65
N THR A 116 1.87 -1.45 11.53
CA THR A 116 2.43 -1.01 10.25
C THR A 116 1.68 0.20 9.74
N PHE A 117 2.44 1.17 9.22
CA PHE A 117 1.91 2.32 8.50
C PHE A 117 2.03 2.08 7.00
N LEU A 118 1.02 2.50 6.26
CA LEU A 118 0.96 2.41 4.80
C LEU A 118 0.45 3.71 4.22
N ALA A 119 1.13 4.19 3.19
CA ALA A 119 0.67 5.26 2.34
C ALA A 119 0.35 4.73 0.94
N GLN A 120 -0.83 5.10 0.42
CA GLN A 120 -1.29 4.76 -0.92
C GLN A 120 -1.50 6.04 -1.72
N GLU A 121 -0.89 6.13 -2.90
CA GLU A 121 -1.26 7.17 -3.84
C GLU A 121 -2.65 6.88 -4.42
N LEU A 122 -3.48 7.92 -4.53
CA LEU A 122 -4.90 7.78 -4.82
C LEU A 122 -5.19 7.36 -6.25
N ASP A 123 -4.57 8.03 -7.21
CA ASP A 123 -4.93 7.92 -8.63
C ASP A 123 -4.33 6.64 -9.24
N GLY A 124 -3.07 6.35 -8.95
CA GLY A 124 -2.40 5.09 -9.29
C GLY A 124 -2.84 3.90 -8.42
N ARG A 125 -3.50 4.15 -7.28
CA ARG A 125 -3.98 3.13 -6.33
C ARG A 125 -2.88 2.20 -5.81
N ALA A 126 -1.64 2.66 -5.85
CA ALA A 126 -0.47 1.88 -5.46
C ALA A 126 0.04 2.30 -4.08
N PHE A 127 0.50 1.34 -3.29
CA PHE A 127 1.27 1.67 -2.09
C PHE A 127 2.59 2.32 -2.51
N CYS A 128 2.89 3.45 -1.89
CA CYS A 128 4.11 4.21 -2.16
C CYS A 128 5.09 4.23 -0.97
N TYR A 129 4.64 3.86 0.22
CA TYR A 129 5.46 3.83 1.41
C TYR A 129 4.90 2.88 2.46
N SER A 130 5.79 2.25 3.21
CA SER A 130 5.45 1.47 4.40
C SER A 130 6.49 1.64 5.51
N ASN A 131 6.04 1.54 6.75
CA ASN A 131 6.90 1.48 7.93
C ASN A 131 6.29 0.53 8.97
N ALA A 132 7.05 -0.46 9.41
CA ALA A 132 6.64 -1.38 10.46
C ALA A 132 7.58 -1.30 11.70
N ASP A 133 8.49 -0.33 11.73
CA ASP A 133 9.35 -0.02 12.89
C ASP A 133 8.73 1.09 13.74
N LEU A 134 7.46 0.91 14.12
CA LEU A 134 6.67 1.90 14.84
C LEU A 134 6.45 1.49 16.29
N ARG A 135 6.54 2.47 17.19
CA ARG A 135 6.22 2.32 18.61
C ARG A 135 4.87 2.95 18.94
N LYS A 136 4.20 2.35 19.90
CA LYS A 136 2.95 2.88 20.44
C LYS A 136 3.15 4.27 21.05
N GLY A 137 2.27 5.20 20.66
CA GLY A 137 2.34 6.60 21.07
C GLY A 137 3.06 7.51 20.09
N GLU A 138 3.78 6.95 19.11
CA GLU A 138 4.47 7.70 18.05
C GLU A 138 3.67 7.73 16.74
N GLU A 139 2.52 7.07 16.69
CA GLU A 139 1.73 6.87 15.46
C GLU A 139 1.40 8.19 14.74
N SER A 140 1.12 9.23 15.50
CA SER A 140 0.75 10.53 14.91
C SER A 140 1.92 11.28 14.27
N GLU A 141 3.18 10.96 14.61
CA GLU A 141 4.37 11.56 14.00
C GLU A 141 4.74 10.85 12.68
N GLU A 142 4.24 9.65 12.44
CA GLU A 142 4.53 8.90 11.23
C GLU A 142 4.05 9.62 9.95
N ILE A 143 3.02 10.47 10.05
CA ILE A 143 2.62 11.36 8.95
C ILE A 143 3.80 12.21 8.49
N PHE A 144 4.58 12.78 9.42
CA PHE A 144 5.72 13.64 9.09
C PHE A 144 6.92 12.84 8.59
N THR A 145 7.09 11.61 9.06
CA THR A 145 8.10 10.68 8.51
C THR A 145 7.79 10.39 7.05
N PHE A 146 6.53 10.07 6.72
CA PHE A 146 6.10 9.90 5.33
C PHE A 146 6.29 11.17 4.50
N ILE A 147 5.90 12.35 5.00
CA ILE A 147 6.07 13.63 4.31
C ILE A 147 7.55 13.90 4.00
N ALA A 148 8.44 13.64 4.97
CA ALA A 148 9.87 13.80 4.80
C ALA A 148 10.45 12.81 3.77
N PHE A 149 10.01 11.55 3.80
CA PHE A 149 10.36 10.55 2.81
C PHE A 149 9.93 10.98 1.41
N TRP A 150 8.66 11.36 1.24
CA TRP A 150 8.12 11.79 -0.05
C TRP A 150 8.89 12.98 -0.62
N LYS A 151 9.12 14.02 0.21
CA LYS A 151 9.91 15.19 -0.17
C LYS A 151 11.35 14.83 -0.56
N HIS A 152 11.97 13.92 0.19
CA HIS A 152 13.34 13.46 -0.12
C HIS A 152 13.42 12.77 -1.50
N VAL A 153 12.40 11.99 -1.85
CA VAL A 153 12.39 11.21 -3.09
C VAL A 153 11.96 12.06 -4.30
N HIS A 154 10.95 12.93 -4.12
CA HIS A 154 10.30 13.65 -5.22
C HIS A 154 10.60 15.16 -5.26
N GLY A 155 11.32 15.68 -4.25
CA GLY A 155 11.69 17.10 -4.19
C GLY A 155 10.57 18.04 -3.71
N ALA A 156 9.32 17.59 -3.62
CA ALA A 156 8.16 18.35 -3.22
C ALA A 156 7.38 17.68 -2.10
N TYR A 157 6.62 18.45 -1.33
CA TYR A 157 5.68 17.91 -0.34
C TYR A 157 4.46 17.26 -1.01
N PRO A 158 3.84 16.23 -0.39
CA PRO A 158 2.53 15.76 -0.80
C PRO A 158 1.51 16.90 -0.63
N ARG A 159 0.53 17.02 -1.54
CA ARG A 159 -0.45 18.12 -1.45
C ARG A 159 -1.67 17.78 -0.63
N HIS A 160 -2.15 16.55 -0.70
CA HIS A 160 -3.39 16.15 -0.07
C HIS A 160 -3.22 14.84 0.71
N LEU A 161 -3.52 14.86 2.00
CA LEU A 161 -3.47 13.69 2.87
C LEU A 161 -4.87 13.35 3.42
N VAL A 162 -5.26 12.09 3.32
CA VAL A 162 -6.51 11.60 3.90
C VAL A 162 -6.20 10.44 4.85
N PHE A 163 -6.63 10.57 6.09
CA PHE A 163 -6.31 9.62 7.15
C PHE A 163 -7.43 9.52 8.19
N ASP A 164 -7.39 8.48 9.01
CA ASP A 164 -8.38 8.27 10.05
C ASP A 164 -8.03 8.97 11.38
N SER A 165 -8.90 8.81 12.37
CA SER A 165 -8.74 9.44 13.67
C SER A 165 -7.54 8.98 14.49
N LYS A 166 -6.96 7.81 14.19
CA LYS A 166 -5.75 7.32 14.87
C LYS A 166 -4.52 8.20 14.62
N LEU A 167 -4.44 8.74 13.41
CA LEU A 167 -3.37 9.66 13.01
C LEU A 167 -3.66 11.11 13.43
N THR A 168 -4.87 11.40 13.93
CA THR A 168 -5.31 12.76 14.22
C THR A 168 -4.84 13.21 15.60
N LYS A 169 -3.73 13.94 15.65
CA LYS A 169 -3.31 14.74 16.77
C LYS A 169 -3.57 16.21 16.43
N LEU A 170 -4.40 16.91 17.21
CA LEU A 170 -4.87 18.25 16.84
C LEU A 170 -3.72 19.25 16.60
N ALA A 171 -2.63 19.15 17.37
CA ALA A 171 -1.43 19.97 17.16
C ALA A 171 -0.78 19.71 15.80
N ASN A 172 -0.81 18.47 15.31
CA ASN A 172 -0.21 18.09 14.04
C ASN A 172 -0.99 18.63 12.83
N LEU A 173 -2.30 18.87 12.98
CA LEU A 173 -3.10 19.49 11.92
C LEU A 173 -2.65 20.94 11.65
N ALA A 174 -2.25 21.68 12.68
CA ALA A 174 -1.69 23.02 12.50
C ALA A 174 -0.34 22.98 11.76
N ARG A 175 0.50 21.99 12.05
CA ARG A 175 1.77 21.79 11.34
C ARG A 175 1.56 21.46 9.86
N LEU A 176 0.58 20.60 9.52
CA LEU A 176 0.22 20.30 8.13
C LEU A 176 -0.23 21.55 7.38
N ASP A 177 -1.07 22.36 8.02
CA ASP A 177 -1.54 23.62 7.46
C ASP A 177 -0.40 24.63 7.24
N GLU A 178 0.57 24.71 8.17
CA GLU A 178 1.80 25.53 8.02
C GLU A 178 2.68 25.09 6.84
N MET A 179 2.66 23.80 6.54
CA MET A 179 3.37 23.23 5.39
C MET A 179 2.59 23.36 4.08
N ASN A 180 1.41 24.03 4.08
CA ASN A 180 0.48 24.10 2.95
C ASN A 180 0.03 22.71 2.45
N ILE A 181 -0.08 21.74 3.34
CA ILE A 181 -0.57 20.41 3.04
C ILE A 181 -2.07 20.36 3.40
N THR A 182 -2.89 20.08 2.41
CA THR A 182 -4.31 19.87 2.61
C THR A 182 -4.56 18.51 3.26
N PHE A 183 -5.40 18.48 4.29
CA PHE A 183 -5.74 17.24 4.96
C PHE A 183 -7.25 17.03 5.08
N MET A 184 -7.64 15.76 5.18
CA MET A 184 -8.98 15.31 5.57
C MET A 184 -8.84 14.19 6.59
N THR A 185 -9.48 14.33 7.73
CA THR A 185 -9.42 13.34 8.79
C THR A 185 -10.74 13.23 9.55
N LEU A 186 -10.94 12.10 10.22
CA LEU A 186 -12.03 11.97 11.17
C LEU A 186 -11.64 12.56 12.53
N ARG A 187 -12.60 13.17 13.17
CA ARG A 187 -12.50 13.58 14.56
C ARG A 187 -13.17 12.56 15.47
N SER A 188 -12.45 12.10 16.50
CA SER A 188 -13.00 11.19 17.50
C SER A 188 -14.23 11.80 18.17
N ARG A 189 -15.30 11.01 18.30
CA ARG A 189 -16.59 11.42 18.85
C ARG A 189 -16.53 11.49 20.37
N SER A 190 -16.11 12.63 20.90
CA SER A 190 -16.20 12.90 22.35
C SER A 190 -17.62 13.25 22.77
N PRO A 191 -18.02 13.05 24.05
CA PRO A 191 -19.34 13.44 24.53
C PRO A 191 -19.73 14.89 24.21
N PRO A 192 -18.86 15.90 24.39
CA PRO A 192 -19.17 17.27 23.98
C PRO A 192 -19.45 17.42 22.49
N LEU A 193 -18.73 16.67 21.64
CA LEU A 193 -18.93 16.74 20.21
C LEU A 193 -20.27 16.10 19.80
N LYS A 194 -20.68 15.01 20.47
CA LYS A 194 -22.01 14.39 20.26
C LYS A 194 -23.13 15.39 20.62
N LEU A 195 -22.98 16.14 21.69
CA LEU A 195 -23.95 17.21 22.07
C LEU A 195 -23.99 18.31 21.03
N GLN A 196 -22.85 18.76 20.51
CA GLN A 196 -22.80 19.74 19.42
C GLN A 196 -23.56 19.26 18.17
N VAL A 197 -23.37 18.00 17.78
CA VAL A 197 -24.08 17.42 16.63
C VAL A 197 -25.59 17.35 16.88
N ALA A 198 -26.01 16.94 18.09
CA ALA A 198 -27.41 16.87 18.47
C ALA A 198 -28.10 18.25 18.53
N ALA A 199 -27.36 19.29 18.84
CA ALA A 199 -27.87 20.67 18.91
C ALA A 199 -28.05 21.34 17.52
N VAL A 200 -27.62 20.72 16.44
CA VAL A 200 -27.76 21.28 15.08
C VAL A 200 -29.24 21.23 14.66
N PRO A 201 -29.88 22.39 14.35
CA PRO A 201 -31.27 22.44 13.93
C PRO A 201 -31.50 21.59 12.65
N VAL A 202 -32.67 20.95 12.57
CA VAL A 202 -33.01 20.12 11.40
C VAL A 202 -32.93 20.90 10.09
N SER A 203 -33.33 22.16 10.10
CA SER A 203 -33.27 23.07 8.94
C SER A 203 -31.87 23.44 8.47
N ALA A 204 -30.85 23.26 9.32
CA ALA A 204 -29.46 23.59 8.98
C ALA A 204 -28.73 22.46 8.22
N TRP A 205 -29.31 21.27 8.18
CA TRP A 205 -28.77 20.15 7.42
C TRP A 205 -29.12 20.26 5.95
N ARG A 206 -28.10 20.14 5.09
CA ARG A 206 -28.24 20.17 3.63
C ARG A 206 -27.96 18.78 3.06
N GLU A 207 -28.79 18.31 2.16
CA GLU A 207 -28.52 17.08 1.40
C GLU A 207 -27.46 17.34 0.35
N VAL A 208 -26.57 16.38 0.18
CA VAL A 208 -25.47 16.45 -0.78
C VAL A 208 -25.41 15.14 -1.56
N GLU A 209 -25.53 15.20 -2.88
CA GLU A 209 -25.34 14.04 -3.75
C GLU A 209 -23.84 13.74 -3.96
N LEU A 210 -23.39 12.57 -3.53
CA LEU A 210 -22.02 12.11 -3.70
C LEU A 210 -21.79 11.54 -5.10
N ASP A 211 -20.69 11.93 -5.71
CA ASP A 211 -20.24 11.42 -6.99
C ASP A 211 -19.45 10.10 -6.83
N VAL A 212 -20.15 9.07 -6.32
CA VAL A 212 -19.63 7.71 -6.12
C VAL A 212 -20.74 6.72 -6.49
N SER A 213 -20.76 6.28 -7.72
CA SER A 213 -21.83 5.42 -8.28
C SER A 213 -22.02 4.08 -7.57
N THR A 214 -20.95 3.53 -7.00
CA THR A 214 -20.95 2.22 -6.33
C THR A 214 -21.41 2.28 -4.88
N ARG A 215 -21.67 3.47 -4.32
CA ARG A 215 -22.01 3.62 -2.90
C ARG A 215 -23.51 3.52 -2.67
N LYS A 216 -23.93 2.73 -1.67
CA LYS A 216 -25.34 2.55 -1.29
C LYS A 216 -25.98 3.85 -0.77
N TYR A 217 -25.24 4.64 0.01
CA TYR A 217 -25.72 5.89 0.64
C TYR A 217 -25.10 7.08 -0.09
N ARG A 218 -25.81 7.59 -1.11
CA ARG A 218 -25.34 8.65 -2.01
C ARG A 218 -25.78 10.04 -1.63
N PHE A 219 -26.77 10.17 -0.74
CA PHE A 219 -27.41 11.42 -0.36
C PHE A 219 -27.28 11.70 1.15
N PRO A 220 -26.04 11.85 1.67
CA PRO A 220 -25.88 12.22 3.07
C PRO A 220 -26.35 13.65 3.33
N LYS A 221 -26.75 13.91 4.57
CA LYS A 221 -27.02 15.26 5.05
C LYS A 221 -25.78 15.80 5.75
N VAL A 222 -25.46 17.04 5.46
CA VAL A 222 -24.22 17.71 5.89
C VAL A 222 -24.56 19.04 6.58
N TYR A 223 -23.92 19.27 7.73
CA TYR A 223 -23.83 20.57 8.36
C TYR A 223 -22.36 20.95 8.51
N GLU A 224 -22.03 22.20 8.22
CA GLU A 224 -20.66 22.69 8.21
C GLU A 224 -20.52 23.87 9.16
N GLN A 225 -19.40 23.87 9.91
CA GLN A 225 -19.01 24.99 10.77
C GLN A 225 -17.50 25.17 10.79
N GLN A 226 -17.05 26.35 11.21
CA GLN A 226 -15.64 26.60 11.52
C GLN A 226 -15.35 26.23 12.97
N VAL A 227 -14.18 25.64 13.19
CA VAL A 227 -13.68 25.28 14.52
C VAL A 227 -12.25 25.79 14.69
N ARG A 228 -11.94 26.38 15.85
CA ARG A 228 -10.57 26.77 16.18
C ARG A 228 -9.83 25.65 16.88
N ILE A 229 -8.68 25.26 16.30
CA ILE A 229 -7.78 24.23 16.83
C ILE A 229 -6.36 24.77 16.73
N ALA A 230 -5.60 24.75 17.83
CA ALA A 230 -4.22 25.24 17.89
C ALA A 230 -4.06 26.64 17.26
N LYS A 231 -4.99 27.58 17.59
CA LYS A 231 -5.06 28.96 17.10
C LYS A 231 -5.39 29.13 15.60
N ARG A 232 -5.66 28.02 14.86
CA ARG A 232 -6.05 28.05 13.45
C ARG A 232 -7.52 27.66 13.28
N ALA A 233 -8.14 28.19 12.22
CA ALA A 233 -9.53 27.90 11.88
C ALA A 233 -9.56 26.75 10.85
N PHE A 234 -10.32 25.71 11.15
CA PHE A 234 -10.53 24.58 10.26
C PHE A 234 -12.02 24.36 10.01
N ARG A 235 -12.34 23.78 8.87
CA ARG A 235 -13.72 23.37 8.53
C ARG A 235 -14.02 22.02 9.19
N GLN A 236 -15.18 21.97 9.86
CA GLN A 236 -15.71 20.75 10.46
C GLN A 236 -17.05 20.42 9.81
N LEU A 237 -17.16 19.25 9.22
CA LEU A 237 -18.37 18.75 8.59
C LEU A 237 -18.98 17.65 9.46
N PHE A 238 -20.22 17.84 9.88
CA PHE A 238 -21.05 16.78 10.44
C PHE A 238 -21.81 16.13 9.31
N ILE A 239 -21.72 14.80 9.20
CA ILE A 239 -22.28 14.04 8.09
C ILE A 239 -23.12 12.92 8.66
N LYS A 240 -24.42 12.86 8.31
CA LYS A 240 -25.33 11.79 8.69
C LYS A 240 -25.95 11.12 7.47
N ASP A 241 -26.67 10.03 7.69
CA ASP A 241 -27.31 9.24 6.64
C ASP A 241 -26.28 8.52 5.72
N LEU A 242 -25.12 8.14 6.32
CA LEU A 242 -24.09 7.31 5.65
C LEU A 242 -24.26 5.80 5.91
N GLY A 243 -25.40 5.39 6.49
CA GLY A 243 -25.66 3.98 6.82
C GLY A 243 -25.24 3.55 8.23
N HIS A 244 -24.85 4.51 9.07
CA HIS A 244 -24.64 4.30 10.50
C HIS A 244 -25.53 5.26 11.30
N GLU A 245 -25.91 4.87 12.52
CA GLU A 245 -26.75 5.68 13.40
C GLU A 245 -26.09 7.00 13.82
N GLU A 246 -24.78 6.93 14.13
CA GLU A 246 -24.05 8.09 14.60
C GLU A 246 -23.45 8.91 13.46
N PRO A 247 -23.60 10.26 13.49
CA PRO A 247 -22.96 11.13 12.51
C PRO A 247 -21.44 11.01 12.47
N THR A 248 -20.89 11.09 11.29
CA THR A 248 -19.43 11.18 11.06
C THR A 248 -19.01 12.64 11.20
N VAL A 249 -17.88 12.88 11.87
CA VAL A 249 -17.31 14.24 12.01
C VAL A 249 -16.00 14.26 11.23
N LEU A 250 -15.99 15.02 10.15
CA LEU A 250 -14.83 15.23 9.29
C LEU A 250 -14.22 16.59 9.57
N LEU A 251 -12.90 16.66 9.66
CA LEU A 251 -12.11 17.86 9.88
C LEU A 251 -11.13 18.07 8.72
N THR A 252 -11.04 19.31 8.23
CA THR A 252 -10.20 19.62 7.07
C THR A 252 -9.82 21.11 6.99
N ASN A 253 -8.71 21.42 6.31
CA ASN A 253 -8.35 22.76 5.84
C ASN A 253 -8.66 22.96 4.34
N ASP A 254 -9.31 22.00 3.69
CA ASP A 254 -9.65 22.04 2.28
C ASP A 254 -10.74 23.08 2.00
N SER A 255 -10.54 23.94 1.01
CA SER A 255 -11.50 24.98 0.61
C SER A 255 -12.57 24.52 -0.38
N ARG A 256 -12.44 23.29 -0.95
CA ARG A 256 -13.41 22.73 -1.88
C ARG A 256 -14.82 22.61 -1.30
N THR A 257 -15.82 22.35 -2.13
CA THR A 257 -17.19 22.17 -1.68
C THR A 257 -17.35 20.94 -0.76
N ALA A 258 -18.35 20.94 0.11
CA ALA A 258 -18.64 19.77 0.97
C ALA A 258 -18.83 18.50 0.15
N LYS A 259 -19.48 18.57 -1.01
CA LYS A 259 -19.63 17.47 -1.97
C LYS A 259 -18.26 16.88 -2.37
N GLN A 260 -17.35 17.72 -2.81
CA GLN A 260 -16.02 17.30 -3.26
C GLN A 260 -15.19 16.71 -2.11
N ILE A 261 -15.24 17.33 -0.93
CA ILE A 261 -14.54 16.86 0.28
C ILE A 261 -15.05 15.48 0.68
N ILE A 262 -16.37 15.28 0.79
CA ILE A 262 -16.95 14.01 1.22
C ILE A 262 -16.73 12.94 0.15
N THR A 263 -16.87 13.26 -1.13
CA THR A 263 -16.54 12.36 -2.24
C THR A 263 -15.07 11.92 -2.18
N ARG A 264 -14.15 12.86 -1.93
CA ARG A 264 -12.73 12.53 -1.78
C ARG A 264 -12.48 11.66 -0.56
N TYR A 265 -13.10 11.97 0.57
CA TYR A 265 -12.97 11.15 1.78
C TYR A 265 -13.54 9.74 1.56
N ALA A 266 -14.65 9.62 0.83
CA ALA A 266 -15.24 8.33 0.49
C ALA A 266 -14.28 7.43 -0.31
N LYS A 267 -13.43 8.02 -1.16
CA LYS A 267 -12.40 7.30 -1.92
C LYS A 267 -11.26 6.76 -1.03
N ARG A 268 -11.16 7.15 0.25
CA ARG A 268 -10.23 6.53 1.20
C ARG A 268 -10.42 5.02 1.31
N MET A 269 -11.64 4.53 1.11
CA MET A 269 -11.90 3.07 1.09
C MET A 269 -11.08 2.32 0.03
N LEU A 270 -10.47 2.99 -0.94
CA LEU A 270 -9.58 2.35 -1.91
C LEU A 270 -8.32 1.76 -1.26
N ILE A 271 -7.83 2.35 -0.14
CA ILE A 271 -6.73 1.74 0.61
C ILE A 271 -7.15 0.42 1.27
N GLU A 272 -8.42 0.29 1.68
CA GLU A 272 -8.95 -0.96 2.26
C GLU A 272 -8.97 -2.10 1.23
N ASN A 273 -9.25 -1.78 -0.05
CA ASN A 273 -9.16 -2.76 -1.14
C ASN A 273 -7.71 -3.21 -1.37
N ALA A 274 -6.76 -2.27 -1.39
CA ALA A 274 -5.35 -2.58 -1.51
C ALA A 274 -4.83 -3.38 -0.29
N LEU A 275 -5.30 -3.05 0.92
CA LEU A 275 -5.02 -3.82 2.14
C LEU A 275 -5.61 -5.23 2.06
N SER A 276 -6.80 -5.40 1.45
CA SER A 276 -7.38 -6.73 1.22
C SER A 276 -6.48 -7.59 0.34
N ASP A 277 -5.92 -7.04 -0.75
CA ASP A 277 -4.95 -7.75 -1.59
C ASP A 277 -3.63 -8.02 -0.85
N ALA A 278 -3.16 -7.05 -0.07
CA ALA A 278 -1.98 -7.20 0.77
C ALA A 278 -2.11 -8.38 1.75
N VAL A 279 -3.27 -8.53 2.37
CA VAL A 279 -3.56 -9.63 3.28
C VAL A 279 -3.76 -10.96 2.56
N ARG A 280 -4.59 -10.97 1.49
CA ARG A 280 -5.06 -12.22 0.87
C ARG A 280 -4.08 -12.83 -0.13
N PHE A 281 -3.34 -11.99 -0.83
CA PHE A 281 -2.43 -12.43 -1.88
C PHE A 281 -0.96 -12.28 -1.48
N PHE A 282 -0.58 -11.12 -0.93
CA PHE A 282 0.80 -10.89 -0.49
C PHE A 282 1.06 -11.34 0.96
N HIS A 283 0.06 -11.96 1.60
CA HIS A 283 0.15 -12.59 2.92
C HIS A 283 0.71 -11.68 4.02
N MET A 284 0.25 -10.42 4.05
CA MET A 284 0.71 -9.42 5.01
C MET A 284 0.55 -9.86 6.47
N ASN A 285 -0.48 -10.65 6.78
CA ASN A 285 -0.74 -11.15 8.13
C ASN A 285 0.00 -12.45 8.48
N ALA A 286 0.71 -13.05 7.53
CA ALA A 286 1.48 -14.27 7.72
C ALA A 286 2.95 -13.93 8.00
N LEU A 287 3.22 -13.37 9.16
CA LEU A 287 4.57 -12.98 9.54
C LEU A 287 5.53 -14.15 9.60
N SER A 288 6.63 -14.01 8.91
CA SER A 288 7.70 -15.00 8.89
C SER A 288 8.62 -14.92 10.11
N SER A 289 8.48 -13.93 11.01
CA SER A 289 9.38 -13.78 12.12
C SER A 289 8.84 -12.97 13.30
N ALA A 290 9.41 -13.29 14.46
CA ALA A 290 9.22 -12.62 15.74
C ALA A 290 9.96 -11.27 15.86
N VAL A 291 10.65 -10.80 14.82
CA VAL A 291 11.51 -9.62 14.88
C VAL A 291 10.94 -8.53 14.00
N GLY A 292 10.66 -7.36 14.57
CA GLY A 292 10.02 -6.23 13.87
C GLY A 292 10.72 -5.81 12.58
N ILE A 293 12.04 -5.80 12.57
CA ILE A 293 12.83 -5.44 11.38
C ILE A 293 12.60 -6.37 10.17
N LYS A 294 12.29 -7.66 10.42
CA LYS A 294 11.95 -8.59 9.34
C LYS A 294 10.59 -8.30 8.76
N VAL A 295 9.67 -7.82 9.59
CA VAL A 295 8.35 -7.36 9.17
C VAL A 295 8.47 -6.11 8.32
N ASP A 296 9.26 -5.14 8.75
CA ASP A 296 9.49 -3.91 8.02
C ASP A 296 10.07 -4.18 6.62
N PHE A 297 11.02 -5.10 6.53
CA PHE A 297 11.57 -5.53 5.25
C PHE A 297 10.52 -6.26 4.36
N ASP A 298 9.70 -7.12 4.96
CA ASP A 298 8.61 -7.80 4.23
C ASP A 298 7.55 -6.82 3.74
N MET A 299 7.30 -5.74 4.49
CA MET A 299 6.39 -4.68 4.07
C MET A 299 6.94 -3.88 2.88
N ALA A 300 8.23 -3.54 2.87
CA ALA A 300 8.85 -2.90 1.72
C ALA A 300 8.78 -3.78 0.45
N LEU A 301 9.02 -5.09 0.59
CA LEU A 301 8.85 -6.04 -0.52
C LEU A 301 7.38 -6.12 -1.00
N LEU A 302 6.42 -6.02 -0.08
CA LEU A 302 4.99 -5.99 -0.42
C LEU A 302 4.65 -4.72 -1.22
N VAL A 303 5.15 -3.55 -0.81
CA VAL A 303 4.96 -2.29 -1.55
C VAL A 303 5.46 -2.45 -2.99
N ILE A 304 6.69 -2.97 -3.17
CA ILE A 304 7.27 -3.19 -4.49
C ILE A 304 6.45 -4.21 -5.30
N ALA A 305 6.13 -5.36 -4.73
CA ALA A 305 5.40 -6.41 -5.43
C ALA A 305 3.98 -5.96 -5.84
N SER A 306 3.26 -5.28 -4.95
CA SER A 306 1.92 -4.75 -5.25
C SER A 306 1.95 -3.70 -6.34
N GLY A 307 2.97 -2.84 -6.36
CA GLY A 307 3.17 -1.86 -7.42
C GLY A 307 3.46 -2.50 -8.78
N LEU A 308 4.28 -3.55 -8.83
CA LEU A 308 4.55 -4.30 -10.07
C LEU A 308 3.27 -4.97 -10.60
N TYR A 309 2.44 -5.55 -9.72
CA TYR A 309 1.14 -6.09 -10.11
C TYR A 309 0.19 -5.00 -10.63
N ARG A 310 0.24 -3.81 -10.03
CA ARG A 310 -0.56 -2.67 -10.47
C ARG A 310 -0.13 -2.22 -11.87
N GLN A 311 1.17 -2.06 -12.13
CA GLN A 311 1.70 -1.73 -13.46
C GLN A 311 1.32 -2.79 -14.51
N LEU A 312 1.36 -4.07 -14.15
CA LEU A 312 0.93 -5.14 -15.04
C LEU A 312 -0.56 -5.02 -15.35
N ALA A 313 -1.40 -4.82 -14.32
CA ALA A 313 -2.85 -4.66 -14.47
C ALA A 313 -3.23 -3.51 -15.42
N ASP A 314 -2.56 -2.37 -15.31
CA ASP A 314 -2.84 -1.19 -16.13
C ASP A 314 -2.48 -1.39 -17.60
N LYS A 315 -1.50 -2.24 -17.89
CA LYS A 315 -1.12 -2.63 -19.25
C LYS A 315 -2.04 -3.67 -19.88
N MET A 316 -2.84 -4.38 -19.08
CA MET A 316 -3.67 -5.49 -19.54
C MET A 316 -5.13 -5.08 -19.68
N ARG A 317 -5.66 -5.20 -20.89
CA ARG A 317 -7.07 -4.87 -21.18
C ARG A 317 -8.02 -5.65 -20.28
N GLY A 318 -8.88 -4.93 -19.53
CA GLY A 318 -9.87 -5.51 -18.63
C GLY A 318 -9.34 -5.95 -17.25
N TYR A 319 -8.10 -5.57 -16.90
CA TYR A 319 -7.49 -5.88 -15.60
C TYR A 319 -7.22 -4.64 -14.73
N GLY A 320 -7.50 -3.43 -15.22
CA GLY A 320 -7.25 -2.18 -14.49
C GLY A 320 -7.80 -2.13 -13.05
N ASP A 321 -8.92 -2.79 -12.76
CA ASP A 321 -9.49 -2.92 -11.42
C ASP A 321 -9.33 -4.34 -10.81
N ALA A 322 -8.54 -5.22 -11.45
CA ALA A 322 -8.40 -6.59 -10.99
C ALA A 322 -7.56 -6.71 -9.72
N HIS A 323 -7.98 -7.60 -8.83
CA HIS A 323 -7.20 -8.00 -7.66
C HIS A 323 -5.95 -8.81 -8.05
N ALA A 324 -4.89 -8.70 -7.27
CA ALA A 324 -3.61 -9.37 -7.53
C ALA A 324 -3.75 -10.89 -7.73
N LYS A 325 -4.64 -11.55 -6.98
CA LYS A 325 -4.93 -12.98 -7.15
C LYS A 325 -5.45 -13.33 -8.54
N ARG A 326 -6.31 -12.47 -9.12
CA ARG A 326 -6.82 -12.68 -10.49
C ARG A 326 -5.72 -12.47 -11.52
N ILE A 327 -4.93 -11.41 -11.37
CA ILE A 327 -3.79 -11.12 -12.24
C ILE A 327 -2.79 -12.28 -12.22
N PHE A 328 -2.46 -12.80 -11.04
CA PHE A 328 -1.58 -13.94 -10.88
C PHE A 328 -2.09 -15.16 -11.64
N ARG A 329 -3.32 -15.60 -11.35
CA ARG A 329 -3.92 -16.79 -11.95
C ARG A 329 -4.03 -16.70 -13.47
N ASP A 330 -4.41 -15.52 -13.98
CA ASP A 330 -4.75 -15.34 -15.39
C ASP A 330 -3.54 -14.97 -16.26
N LEU A 331 -2.54 -14.28 -15.69
CA LEU A 331 -1.46 -13.64 -16.48
C LEU A 331 -0.04 -13.99 -16.00
N VAL A 332 0.17 -14.31 -14.72
CA VAL A 332 1.51 -14.53 -14.16
C VAL A 332 1.82 -16.03 -14.04
N ASP A 333 0.89 -16.83 -13.51
CA ASP A 333 1.01 -18.29 -13.39
C ASP A 333 0.79 -18.96 -14.75
N MET A 334 1.75 -18.77 -15.66
CA MET A 334 1.71 -19.31 -17.02
C MET A 334 2.90 -20.21 -17.29
N PRO A 335 2.67 -21.41 -17.87
CA PRO A 335 3.78 -22.26 -18.30
C PRO A 335 4.48 -21.64 -19.49
N ALA A 336 5.80 -21.73 -19.50
CA ALA A 336 6.66 -21.27 -20.57
C ALA A 336 7.90 -22.15 -20.67
N THR A 337 8.49 -22.21 -21.87
CA THR A 337 9.81 -22.79 -22.08
C THR A 337 10.84 -21.67 -22.00
N VAL A 338 11.84 -21.80 -21.13
CA VAL A 338 12.93 -20.84 -21.00
C VAL A 338 14.21 -21.44 -21.55
N THR A 339 14.80 -20.78 -22.54
CA THR A 339 16.08 -21.16 -23.13
C THR A 339 17.11 -20.08 -22.84
N VAL A 340 18.20 -20.46 -22.19
CA VAL A 340 19.34 -19.59 -21.91
C VAL A 340 20.43 -19.87 -22.92
N GLY A 341 20.61 -18.97 -23.89
CA GLY A 341 21.68 -19.04 -24.87
C GLY A 341 22.86 -18.15 -24.51
N ASP A 342 23.91 -18.21 -25.32
CA ASP A 342 25.12 -17.38 -25.12
C ASP A 342 24.87 -15.90 -25.43
N SER A 343 23.89 -15.57 -26.26
CA SER A 343 23.61 -14.22 -26.75
C SER A 343 22.29 -13.63 -26.24
N GLU A 344 21.34 -14.47 -25.80
CA GLU A 344 20.03 -14.02 -25.34
C GLU A 344 19.35 -15.09 -24.45
N VAL A 345 18.35 -14.64 -23.71
CA VAL A 345 17.41 -15.51 -22.99
C VAL A 345 16.05 -15.41 -23.69
N THR A 346 15.52 -16.57 -24.10
CA THR A 346 14.23 -16.67 -24.78
C THR A 346 13.20 -17.29 -23.85
N VAL A 347 12.01 -16.70 -23.80
CA VAL A 347 10.83 -17.22 -23.08
C VAL A 347 9.72 -17.42 -24.09
N GLU A 348 9.31 -18.66 -24.30
CA GLU A 348 8.21 -19.07 -25.17
C GLU A 348 7.02 -19.47 -24.31
N PHE A 349 5.94 -18.67 -24.35
CA PHE A 349 4.73 -18.93 -23.58
C PHE A 349 3.89 -20.03 -24.23
N HIS A 350 3.44 -20.98 -23.43
CA HIS A 350 2.52 -22.01 -23.90
C HIS A 350 1.09 -21.45 -24.01
N ARG A 351 0.30 -22.05 -24.88
CA ARG A 351 -1.10 -21.63 -25.09
C ARG A 351 -1.92 -21.68 -23.80
N ARG A 352 -2.55 -20.55 -23.49
CA ARG A 352 -3.48 -20.36 -22.37
C ARG A 352 -4.62 -19.43 -22.77
N ALA A 353 -5.76 -19.53 -22.10
CA ALA A 353 -6.96 -18.75 -22.41
C ALA A 353 -6.72 -17.22 -22.39
N HIS A 354 -5.83 -16.74 -21.54
CA HIS A 354 -5.54 -15.31 -21.39
C HIS A 354 -4.29 -14.82 -22.15
N LEU A 355 -3.57 -15.73 -22.86
CA LEU A 355 -2.40 -15.37 -23.65
C LEU A 355 -2.69 -14.27 -24.70
N PRO A 356 -3.84 -14.26 -25.41
CA PRO A 356 -4.17 -13.18 -26.34
C PRO A 356 -4.13 -11.79 -25.70
N ILE A 357 -4.51 -11.64 -24.43
CA ILE A 357 -4.48 -10.33 -23.71
C ILE A 357 -3.03 -9.86 -23.54
N ILE A 358 -2.11 -10.79 -23.27
CA ILE A 358 -0.68 -10.47 -23.14
C ILE A 358 -0.11 -10.07 -24.50
N ILE A 359 -0.48 -10.76 -25.57
CA ILE A 359 -0.06 -10.44 -26.94
C ILE A 359 -0.57 -9.05 -27.32
N ASP A 360 -1.86 -8.78 -27.11
CA ASP A 360 -2.50 -7.49 -27.43
C ASP A 360 -1.89 -6.31 -26.65
N SER A 361 -1.37 -6.56 -25.45
CA SER A 361 -0.70 -5.52 -24.66
C SER A 361 0.63 -5.04 -25.24
N GLY A 362 1.20 -5.79 -26.17
CA GLY A 362 2.50 -5.51 -26.76
C GLY A 362 3.71 -5.77 -25.85
N ILE A 363 3.50 -6.26 -24.62
CA ILE A 363 4.59 -6.48 -23.65
C ILE A 363 5.63 -7.50 -24.16
N LEU A 364 5.21 -8.46 -24.99
CA LEU A 364 6.10 -9.46 -25.59
C LEU A 364 7.09 -8.84 -26.60
N ASN A 365 6.77 -7.68 -27.15
CA ASN A 365 7.63 -6.94 -28.08
C ASN A 365 8.72 -6.14 -27.35
N SER A 366 8.69 -6.09 -26.03
CA SER A 366 9.66 -5.36 -25.24
C SER A 366 11.03 -6.06 -25.32
N ARG A 367 12.06 -5.29 -25.63
CA ARG A 367 13.46 -5.75 -25.59
C ARG A 367 14.10 -5.18 -24.33
N VAL A 368 14.42 -6.04 -23.39
CA VAL A 368 15.02 -5.63 -22.12
C VAL A 368 16.33 -6.37 -21.95
N ASN A 369 17.43 -5.63 -21.79
CA ASN A 369 18.69 -6.24 -21.35
C ASN A 369 18.65 -6.43 -19.84
N VAL A 370 18.89 -7.64 -19.39
CA VAL A 370 18.78 -8.01 -17.98
C VAL A 370 20.15 -7.87 -17.29
N PRO A 371 20.36 -6.86 -16.41
CA PRO A 371 21.68 -6.58 -15.86
C PRO A 371 22.33 -7.75 -15.10
N TRP A 372 21.52 -8.54 -14.39
CA TRP A 372 22.03 -9.70 -13.63
C TRP A 372 22.22 -10.97 -14.45
N TRP A 373 21.97 -10.91 -15.75
CA TRP A 373 22.35 -11.93 -16.74
C TRP A 373 23.49 -11.41 -17.64
N ASN A 374 24.41 -10.64 -17.08
CA ASN A 374 25.50 -10.02 -17.82
C ASN A 374 25.02 -9.11 -19.00
N GLY A 375 23.84 -8.53 -18.87
CA GLY A 375 23.27 -7.70 -19.90
C GLY A 375 22.63 -8.45 -21.07
N LEU A 376 22.46 -9.77 -20.99
CA LEU A 376 21.77 -10.54 -22.01
C LEU A 376 20.36 -10.01 -22.24
N PRO A 377 19.94 -9.85 -23.49
CA PRO A 377 18.58 -9.46 -23.85
C PRO A 377 17.59 -10.59 -23.53
N LEU A 378 16.43 -10.19 -23.00
CA LEU A 378 15.27 -11.04 -22.86
C LEU A 378 14.40 -10.91 -24.11
N ARG A 379 14.06 -12.06 -24.73
CA ARG A 379 13.04 -12.15 -25.77
C ARG A 379 11.87 -12.99 -25.31
N MET A 380 10.67 -12.51 -25.55
CA MET A 380 9.44 -13.21 -25.20
C MET A 380 8.63 -13.50 -26.46
N HIS A 381 8.12 -14.72 -26.56
CA HIS A 381 7.31 -15.21 -27.66
C HIS A 381 6.05 -15.91 -27.15
N ALA A 382 5.01 -15.99 -28.01
CA ALA A 382 3.74 -16.67 -27.72
C ALA A 382 3.34 -17.57 -28.87
#